data_8aa8774d8fdabdc9b3c65444f67f725d
#
_entry.id   8aa8774d8fdabdc9b3c65444f67f725d
#
_cell.length_a   1.000
_cell.length_b   1.000
_cell.length_c   1.000
_cell.angle_alpha   90.00
_cell.angle_beta   90.00
_cell.angle_gamma   90.00
#
_symmetry.space_group_name_H-M   'P 1'
#
loop_
_entity.id
_entity.type
_entity.pdbx_description
1 polymer ?
#
loop_
_entity_poly.entity_id
_entity_poly.type
_entity_poly.pdbx_seq_one_letter_code
_entity_poly.pdbx_strand_id
1 'polypeptide(L)'
;MSSTECKECGKKFDLKDALEQHMKDKHTQATHSKVTLKFDAGKSVKYLVIVLIVAGIGYLVYGALTGEYSNVGAVGSTHIHADLSIYFGGEEFTPLPSKYFVKISQVHVEHGPGAGYVIHIHAIGVPLGMFFDSLGMKFSKDCFKLDTGENYCNLETRTLKMYVKHANGDWEQNDQFEKYVFQELDKILITYGNDSPEQMSQQQNSVTDFSKDNSG
;
A
#
# COMPACT_ATOMS: atom_id res chain seq x y z
N MET A 1 -86.67 -7.26 25.85
CA MET A 1 -85.62 -7.36 26.88
C MET A 1 -84.34 -7.64 26.17
N SER A 2 -83.45 -6.69 26.12
CA SER A 2 -82.13 -6.86 25.41
C SER A 2 -81.26 -7.75 26.29
N SER A 3 -80.79 -8.88 25.75
CA SER A 3 -79.89 -9.80 26.44
C SER A 3 -78.54 -9.13 26.67
N THR A 4 -78.10 -8.96 27.92
CA THR A 4 -76.85 -8.47 28.38
C THR A 4 -75.85 -9.62 28.67
N GLU A 5 -75.97 -10.73 27.94
CA GLU A 5 -75.14 -11.93 28.06
C GLU A 5 -74.14 -11.97 26.93
N CYS A 6 -72.82 -12.22 27.26
CA CYS A 6 -71.75 -12.41 26.30
C CYS A 6 -71.95 -13.72 25.53
N LYS A 7 -72.09 -13.67 24.22
CA LYS A 7 -72.34 -14.83 23.35
C LYS A 7 -71.16 -15.79 23.24
N GLU A 8 -69.94 -15.31 23.58
CA GLU A 8 -68.73 -16.09 23.45
C GLU A 8 -68.33 -16.87 24.71
N CYS A 9 -68.70 -16.34 25.93
CA CYS A 9 -68.32 -17.00 27.17
C CYS A 9 -69.49 -17.17 28.15
N GLY A 10 -70.73 -16.76 27.78
CA GLY A 10 -71.95 -16.92 28.59
C GLY A 10 -72.07 -16.02 29.83
N LYS A 11 -71.12 -15.06 30.01
CA LYS A 11 -71.12 -14.19 31.18
C LYS A 11 -72.19 -13.11 31.06
N LYS A 12 -73.04 -12.92 32.14
CA LYS A 12 -74.11 -11.94 32.18
C LYS A 12 -73.66 -10.66 32.84
N PHE A 13 -74.11 -9.53 32.31
CA PHE A 13 -73.79 -8.18 32.76
C PHE A 13 -75.10 -7.40 33.02
N ASP A 14 -75.07 -6.53 34.03
CA ASP A 14 -76.23 -5.73 34.37
C ASP A 14 -76.39 -4.52 33.43
N LEU A 15 -75.32 -4.08 32.80
CA LEU A 15 -75.28 -2.92 31.88
C LEU A 15 -74.71 -3.32 30.52
N LYS A 16 -75.29 -2.75 29.49
CA LYS A 16 -74.83 -2.98 28.10
C LYS A 16 -73.41 -2.55 27.86
N ASP A 17 -73.00 -1.41 28.46
CA ASP A 17 -71.64 -0.88 28.34
C ASP A 17 -70.62 -1.83 28.98
N ALA A 18 -70.94 -2.47 30.08
CA ALA A 18 -70.09 -3.47 30.74
C ALA A 18 -69.87 -4.72 29.86
N LEU A 19 -70.93 -5.15 29.13
CA LEU A 19 -70.85 -6.22 28.15
C LEU A 19 -69.91 -5.80 26.96
N GLU A 20 -70.04 -4.59 26.46
CA GLU A 20 -69.24 -4.08 25.34
C GLU A 20 -67.79 -3.97 25.72
N GLN A 21 -67.50 -3.47 26.93
CA GLN A 21 -66.14 -3.42 27.44
C GLN A 21 -65.51 -4.81 27.63
N HIS A 22 -66.27 -5.76 28.18
CA HIS A 22 -65.86 -7.14 28.31
C HIS A 22 -65.57 -7.79 26.94
N MET A 23 -66.38 -7.56 25.93
CA MET A 23 -66.20 -8.05 24.57
C MET A 23 -64.87 -7.51 24.02
N LYS A 24 -64.60 -6.20 24.21
CA LYS A 24 -63.35 -5.53 23.75
C LYS A 24 -62.14 -6.08 24.45
N ASP A 25 -62.17 -6.30 25.79
CA ASP A 25 -61.01 -6.68 26.58
C ASP A 25 -60.71 -8.19 26.53
N LYS A 26 -61.73 -9.04 26.33
CA LYS A 26 -61.52 -10.48 26.42
C LYS A 26 -61.71 -11.25 25.10
N HIS A 27 -62.45 -10.68 24.15
CA HIS A 27 -62.79 -11.35 22.90
C HIS A 27 -62.35 -10.60 21.64
N THR A 28 -61.80 -9.38 21.79
CA THR A 28 -61.08 -8.75 20.68
C THR A 28 -59.74 -9.46 20.53
N GLN A 29 -59.64 -10.40 19.62
CA GLN A 29 -58.33 -10.92 19.21
C GLN A 29 -57.53 -9.73 18.71
N ALA A 30 -56.39 -9.46 19.37
CA ALA A 30 -55.41 -8.58 18.81
C ALA A 30 -55.05 -9.12 17.42
N THR A 31 -55.54 -8.46 16.38
CA THR A 31 -55.09 -8.70 15.03
C THR A 31 -53.62 -8.32 15.04
N HIS A 32 -52.72 -9.28 15.38
CA HIS A 32 -51.33 -9.16 15.02
C HIS A 32 -51.31 -9.03 13.51
N SER A 33 -51.32 -7.80 13.03
CA SER A 33 -50.95 -7.48 11.68
C SER A 33 -49.52 -8.03 11.50
N LYS A 34 -49.42 -9.25 10.97
CA LYS A 34 -48.14 -9.75 10.46
C LYS A 34 -47.74 -8.78 9.36
N VAL A 35 -46.83 -7.85 9.69
CA VAL A 35 -46.12 -7.08 8.68
C VAL A 35 -45.32 -8.11 7.88
N THR A 36 -45.95 -8.66 6.85
CA THR A 36 -45.25 -9.44 5.84
C THR A 36 -44.46 -8.45 4.99
N LEU A 37 -43.20 -8.24 5.34
CA LEU A 37 -42.25 -7.61 4.45
C LEU A 37 -42.21 -8.47 3.18
N LYS A 38 -42.94 -8.06 2.14
CA LYS A 38 -42.81 -8.68 0.82
C LYS A 38 -41.40 -8.35 0.30
N PHE A 39 -40.52 -9.30 0.46
CA PHE A 39 -39.17 -9.24 -0.07
C PHE A 39 -39.29 -9.41 -1.60
N ASP A 40 -39.19 -8.32 -2.34
CA ASP A 40 -39.10 -8.36 -3.79
C ASP A 40 -37.67 -8.79 -4.14
N ALA A 41 -37.47 -10.08 -4.30
CA ALA A 41 -36.14 -10.68 -4.53
C ALA A 41 -35.42 -10.02 -5.72
N GLY A 42 -36.14 -9.59 -6.74
CA GLY A 42 -35.55 -8.93 -7.92
C GLY A 42 -34.98 -7.54 -7.60
N LYS A 43 -35.66 -6.75 -6.76
CA LYS A 43 -35.16 -5.44 -6.31
C LYS A 43 -34.01 -5.60 -5.33
N SER A 44 -34.11 -6.56 -4.41
CA SER A 44 -33.06 -6.83 -3.42
C SER A 44 -31.75 -7.26 -4.06
N VAL A 45 -31.80 -8.11 -5.10
CA VAL A 45 -30.61 -8.50 -5.87
C VAL A 45 -29.98 -7.29 -6.58
N LYS A 46 -30.77 -6.40 -7.20
CA LYS A 46 -30.25 -5.18 -7.83
C LYS A 46 -29.52 -4.27 -6.84
N TYR A 47 -30.11 -4.03 -5.66
CA TYR A 47 -29.46 -3.23 -4.62
C TYR A 47 -28.19 -3.89 -4.09
N LEU A 48 -28.17 -5.22 -3.91
CA LEU A 48 -26.97 -5.96 -3.53
C LEU A 48 -25.84 -5.77 -4.54
N VAL A 49 -26.14 -5.90 -5.83
CA VAL A 49 -25.15 -5.70 -6.91
C VAL A 49 -24.62 -4.27 -6.89
N ILE A 50 -25.47 -3.26 -6.73
CA ILE A 50 -25.04 -1.86 -6.64
C ILE A 50 -24.11 -1.65 -5.44
N VAL A 51 -24.45 -2.19 -4.27
CA VAL A 51 -23.63 -2.08 -3.06
C VAL A 51 -22.27 -2.74 -3.27
N LEU A 52 -22.23 -3.92 -3.90
CA LEU A 52 -20.97 -4.61 -4.20
C LEU A 52 -20.07 -3.81 -5.17
N ILE A 53 -20.69 -3.20 -6.20
CA ILE A 53 -19.96 -2.34 -7.15
C ILE A 53 -19.39 -1.12 -6.42
N VAL A 54 -20.20 -0.42 -5.63
CA VAL A 54 -19.75 0.77 -4.88
C VAL A 54 -18.67 0.40 -3.87
N ALA A 55 -18.82 -0.71 -3.15
CA ALA A 55 -17.82 -1.22 -2.23
C ALA A 55 -16.52 -1.60 -2.95
N GLY A 56 -16.61 -2.24 -4.11
CA GLY A 56 -15.45 -2.59 -4.95
C GLY A 56 -14.71 -1.35 -5.46
N ILE A 57 -15.44 -0.35 -5.96
CA ILE A 57 -14.85 0.94 -6.40
C ILE A 57 -14.21 1.65 -5.18
N GLY A 58 -14.92 1.70 -4.05
CA GLY A 58 -14.39 2.30 -2.81
C GLY A 58 -13.11 1.63 -2.33
N TYR A 59 -13.03 0.30 -2.41
CA TYR A 59 -11.83 -0.47 -2.07
C TYR A 59 -10.66 -0.15 -3.03
N LEU A 60 -10.91 -0.07 -4.33
CA LEU A 60 -9.89 0.29 -5.33
C LEU A 60 -9.37 1.72 -5.12
N VAL A 61 -10.29 2.68 -4.89
CA VAL A 61 -9.91 4.08 -4.60
C VAL A 61 -9.13 4.17 -3.29
N TYR A 62 -9.57 3.48 -2.24
CA TYR A 62 -8.84 3.41 -0.97
C TYR A 62 -7.44 2.85 -1.17
N GLY A 63 -7.28 1.73 -1.88
CA GLY A 63 -5.97 1.15 -2.19
C GLY A 63 -5.06 2.09 -2.99
N ALA A 64 -5.62 2.83 -3.95
CA ALA A 64 -4.87 3.82 -4.73
C ALA A 64 -4.40 5.02 -3.88
N LEU A 65 -5.22 5.47 -2.92
CA LEU A 65 -4.90 6.60 -2.05
C LEU A 65 -3.98 6.25 -0.87
N THR A 66 -3.97 4.99 -0.44
CA THR A 66 -3.20 4.51 0.73
C THR A 66 -2.07 3.55 0.35
N GLY A 67 -1.86 3.30 -0.94
CA GLY A 67 -0.77 2.46 -1.44
C GLY A 67 0.60 3.02 -1.03
N GLU A 68 1.57 2.14 -0.84
CA GLU A 68 2.93 2.46 -0.38
C GLU A 68 3.60 3.56 -1.22
N TYR A 69 3.23 3.67 -2.52
CA TYR A 69 3.77 4.64 -3.48
C TYR A 69 2.71 5.62 -4.01
N SER A 70 1.69 5.94 -3.21
CA SER A 70 0.59 6.84 -3.60
C SER A 70 1.02 8.29 -3.91
N ASN A 71 2.19 8.71 -3.44
CA ASN A 71 2.76 10.04 -3.67
C ASN A 71 3.65 10.13 -4.91
N VAL A 72 3.83 9.03 -5.65
CA VAL A 72 4.63 9.01 -6.89
C VAL A 72 3.83 9.65 -8.02
N GLY A 73 4.45 10.59 -8.72
CA GLY A 73 3.85 11.31 -9.84
C GLY A 73 3.65 10.44 -11.08
N ALA A 74 3.05 11.03 -12.10
CA ALA A 74 2.89 10.36 -13.40
C ALA A 74 4.26 10.15 -14.08
N VAL A 75 4.38 9.09 -14.89
CA VAL A 75 5.54 8.86 -15.76
C VAL A 75 5.71 10.06 -16.71
N GLY A 76 6.93 10.56 -16.83
CA GLY A 76 7.26 11.76 -17.59
C GLY A 76 7.14 13.06 -16.82
N SER A 77 6.81 13.02 -15.51
CA SER A 77 6.77 14.22 -14.66
C SER A 77 8.16 14.73 -14.27
N THR A 78 9.20 13.92 -14.42
CA THR A 78 10.61 14.28 -14.30
C THR A 78 11.47 13.36 -15.18
N HIS A 79 12.76 13.73 -15.36
CA HIS A 79 13.79 12.85 -15.94
C HIS A 79 15.08 13.18 -15.25
N ILE A 80 15.45 12.38 -14.26
CA ILE A 80 16.67 12.55 -13.46
C ILE A 80 17.45 11.24 -13.38
N HIS A 81 18.74 11.34 -13.06
CA HIS A 81 19.68 10.23 -13.02
C HIS A 81 20.44 10.19 -11.71
N ALA A 82 20.71 8.99 -11.23
CA ALA A 82 21.53 8.77 -10.03
C ALA A 82 22.49 7.58 -10.24
N ASP A 83 23.73 7.70 -9.74
CA ASP A 83 24.67 6.58 -9.70
C ASP A 83 24.44 5.72 -8.45
N LEU A 84 24.48 4.40 -8.60
CA LEU A 84 24.30 3.44 -7.51
C LEU A 84 25.46 2.47 -7.44
N SER A 85 26.03 2.29 -6.25
CA SER A 85 26.89 1.15 -5.92
C SER A 85 26.41 0.42 -4.69
N ILE A 86 26.47 -0.92 -4.72
CA ILE A 86 26.03 -1.80 -3.65
C ILE A 86 27.16 -2.75 -3.30
N TYR A 87 27.46 -2.88 -2.00
CA TYR A 87 28.49 -3.78 -1.46
C TYR A 87 27.91 -4.70 -0.40
N PHE A 88 28.26 -6.00 -0.49
CA PHE A 88 27.94 -7.00 0.53
C PHE A 88 29.21 -7.65 1.04
N GLY A 89 29.58 -7.39 2.31
CA GLY A 89 30.80 -7.94 2.91
C GLY A 89 32.11 -7.48 2.25
N GLY A 90 32.10 -6.28 1.65
CA GLY A 90 33.23 -5.70 0.94
C GLY A 90 33.30 -6.07 -0.55
N GLU A 91 32.42 -6.95 -1.04
CA GLU A 91 32.32 -7.30 -2.47
C GLU A 91 31.26 -6.46 -3.16
N GLU A 92 31.59 -5.93 -4.34
CA GLU A 92 30.66 -5.11 -5.12
C GLU A 92 29.59 -5.99 -5.81
N PHE A 93 28.31 -5.67 -5.61
CA PHE A 93 27.17 -6.30 -6.26
C PHE A 93 26.76 -5.61 -7.57
N THR A 94 27.06 -4.32 -7.71
CA THR A 94 26.88 -3.56 -8.97
C THR A 94 28.04 -3.86 -9.94
N PRO A 95 27.85 -3.74 -11.29
CA PRO A 95 26.63 -3.32 -11.98
C PRO A 95 25.51 -4.33 -11.87
N LEU A 96 24.26 -3.84 -11.76
CA LEU A 96 23.10 -4.70 -11.77
C LEU A 96 23.02 -5.44 -13.12
N PRO A 97 22.86 -6.77 -13.13
CA PRO A 97 22.75 -7.55 -14.36
C PRO A 97 21.50 -7.21 -15.18
N SER A 98 21.56 -7.47 -16.48
CA SER A 98 20.50 -7.12 -17.45
C SER A 98 19.12 -7.71 -17.14
N LYS A 99 19.04 -8.78 -16.33
CA LYS A 99 17.77 -9.32 -15.84
C LYS A 99 16.93 -8.30 -15.06
N TYR A 100 17.55 -7.23 -14.55
CA TYR A 100 16.89 -6.16 -13.78
C TYR A 100 16.58 -4.91 -14.60
N PHE A 101 16.92 -4.89 -15.90
CA PHE A 101 16.71 -3.70 -16.71
C PHE A 101 15.26 -3.48 -17.08
N VAL A 102 14.83 -2.21 -17.07
CA VAL A 102 13.54 -1.68 -17.52
C VAL A 102 12.34 -2.45 -16.92
N LYS A 103 12.34 -2.64 -15.59
CA LYS A 103 11.24 -3.36 -14.92
C LYS A 103 9.96 -2.57 -14.82
N ILE A 104 10.05 -1.28 -14.54
CA ILE A 104 8.92 -0.35 -14.51
C ILE A 104 9.30 0.98 -15.16
N SER A 105 8.31 1.71 -15.65
CA SER A 105 8.53 2.95 -16.39
C SER A 105 8.87 4.15 -15.50
N GLN A 106 8.51 4.12 -14.22
CA GLN A 106 8.75 5.23 -13.28
C GLN A 106 10.22 5.33 -12.87
N VAL A 107 10.89 4.17 -12.74
CA VAL A 107 12.29 4.07 -12.32
C VAL A 107 12.89 2.76 -12.80
N HIS A 108 14.08 2.81 -13.37
CA HIS A 108 14.77 1.61 -13.86
C HIS A 108 16.27 1.85 -14.10
N VAL A 109 17.00 0.77 -14.30
CA VAL A 109 18.31 0.75 -14.98
C VAL A 109 18.11 0.24 -16.39
N GLU A 110 18.96 0.66 -17.34
CA GLU A 110 18.83 0.30 -18.75
C GLU A 110 20.19 0.05 -19.42
N HIS A 111 20.14 -0.27 -20.72
CA HIS A 111 21.34 -0.41 -21.55
C HIS A 111 21.88 0.96 -21.92
N GLY A 112 23.21 1.07 -22.02
CA GLY A 112 23.85 2.31 -22.42
C GLY A 112 25.05 2.65 -21.56
N PRO A 113 25.52 3.90 -21.58
CA PRO A 113 26.58 4.37 -20.68
C PRO A 113 26.14 4.20 -19.21
N GLY A 114 27.00 3.58 -18.40
CA GLY A 114 26.69 3.30 -17.00
C GLY A 114 25.64 2.20 -16.77
N ALA A 115 25.41 1.30 -17.75
CA ALA A 115 24.46 0.21 -17.63
C ALA A 115 24.60 -0.57 -16.30
N GLY A 116 23.51 -0.65 -15.54
CA GLY A 116 23.48 -1.33 -14.24
C GLY A 116 24.05 -0.52 -13.06
N TYR A 117 24.64 0.65 -13.30
CA TYR A 117 25.05 1.62 -12.29
C TYR A 117 24.12 2.83 -12.23
N VAL A 118 23.62 3.31 -13.39
CA VAL A 118 22.76 4.49 -13.47
C VAL A 118 21.31 4.09 -13.34
N ILE A 119 20.63 4.70 -12.38
CA ILE A 119 19.19 4.64 -12.23
C ILE A 119 18.57 5.81 -12.98
N HIS A 120 17.61 5.53 -13.86
CA HIS A 120 16.78 6.51 -14.58
C HIS A 120 15.45 6.66 -13.88
N ILE A 121 15.07 7.88 -13.53
CA ILE A 121 13.86 8.21 -12.77
C ILE A 121 12.97 9.12 -13.63
N HIS A 122 11.75 8.65 -13.98
CA HIS A 122 10.82 9.34 -14.89
C HIS A 122 9.57 9.86 -14.19
N ALA A 123 9.49 9.76 -12.85
CA ALA A 123 8.36 10.26 -12.08
C ALA A 123 8.83 10.99 -10.82
N ILE A 124 8.17 12.10 -10.47
CA ILE A 124 8.44 12.85 -9.25
C ILE A 124 8.09 12.00 -8.03
N GLY A 125 8.90 12.10 -6.97
CA GLY A 125 8.62 11.49 -5.68
C GLY A 125 8.84 9.98 -5.62
N VAL A 126 9.58 9.39 -6.58
CA VAL A 126 9.95 7.97 -6.56
C VAL A 126 10.92 7.70 -5.42
N PRO A 127 10.57 6.82 -4.45
CA PRO A 127 11.51 6.41 -3.42
C PRO A 127 12.39 5.24 -3.87
N LEU A 128 13.56 5.11 -3.24
CA LEU A 128 14.52 4.03 -3.52
C LEU A 128 13.92 2.63 -3.31
N GLY A 129 13.00 2.48 -2.34
CA GLY A 129 12.26 1.24 -2.11
C GLY A 129 11.46 0.78 -3.34
N MET A 130 10.81 1.71 -4.05
CA MET A 130 10.06 1.39 -5.27
C MET A 130 10.98 0.82 -6.37
N PHE A 131 12.20 1.33 -6.49
CA PHE A 131 13.19 0.79 -7.41
C PHE A 131 13.52 -0.67 -7.07
N PHE A 132 13.92 -0.96 -5.83
CA PHE A 132 14.26 -2.33 -5.42
C PHE A 132 13.06 -3.28 -5.45
N ASP A 133 11.86 -2.83 -5.09
CA ASP A 133 10.63 -3.62 -5.21
C ASP A 133 10.35 -4.03 -6.65
N SER A 134 10.63 -3.16 -7.62
CA SER A 134 10.48 -3.47 -9.05
C SER A 134 11.43 -4.57 -9.52
N LEU A 135 12.57 -4.73 -8.84
CA LEU A 135 13.56 -5.80 -9.10
C LEU A 135 13.22 -7.11 -8.39
N GLY A 136 12.15 -7.16 -7.59
CA GLY A 136 11.80 -8.29 -6.73
C GLY A 136 12.65 -8.38 -5.46
N MET A 137 13.34 -7.30 -5.11
CA MET A 137 14.16 -7.16 -3.91
C MET A 137 13.38 -6.42 -2.81
N LYS A 138 13.79 -6.57 -1.55
CA LYS A 138 13.26 -5.79 -0.43
C LYS A 138 14.40 -5.08 0.29
N PHE A 139 14.31 -3.76 0.34
CA PHE A 139 15.30 -2.89 0.97
C PHE A 139 14.66 -2.12 2.12
N SER A 140 15.29 -2.14 3.28
CA SER A 140 14.89 -1.39 4.46
C SER A 140 16.11 -1.07 5.33
N LYS A 141 15.96 -0.23 6.33
CA LYS A 141 17.03 0.08 7.27
C LYS A 141 17.60 -1.14 8.01
N ASP A 142 16.82 -2.21 8.13
CA ASP A 142 17.19 -3.39 8.92
C ASP A 142 17.71 -4.55 8.04
N CYS A 143 17.34 -4.56 6.76
CA CYS A 143 17.61 -5.71 5.92
C CYS A 143 17.54 -5.38 4.41
N PHE A 144 18.49 -5.95 3.64
CA PHE A 144 18.41 -6.03 2.19
C PHE A 144 18.21 -7.48 1.78
N LYS A 145 17.11 -7.77 1.10
CA LYS A 145 16.76 -9.12 0.61
C LYS A 145 16.79 -9.12 -0.91
N LEU A 146 17.58 -10.00 -1.50
CA LEU A 146 17.66 -10.18 -2.94
C LEU A 146 16.52 -11.05 -3.47
N ASP A 147 16.23 -10.95 -4.76
CA ASP A 147 15.29 -11.80 -5.49
C ASP A 147 15.72 -13.28 -5.53
N THR A 148 17.01 -13.55 -5.31
CA THR A 148 17.59 -14.89 -5.19
C THR A 148 17.29 -15.59 -3.86
N GLY A 149 16.78 -14.83 -2.86
CA GLY A 149 16.51 -15.31 -1.50
C GLY A 149 17.64 -15.04 -0.51
N GLU A 150 18.77 -14.50 -0.95
CA GLU A 150 19.84 -14.05 -0.05
C GLU A 150 19.41 -12.85 0.76
N ASN A 151 19.81 -12.80 2.04
CA ASN A 151 19.40 -11.79 2.98
C ASN A 151 20.60 -11.20 3.70
N TYR A 152 20.72 -9.88 3.67
CA TYR A 152 21.74 -9.08 4.34
C TYR A 152 21.07 -8.22 5.41
N CYS A 153 20.77 -8.83 6.56
CA CYS A 153 20.07 -8.20 7.67
C CYS A 153 21.06 -7.82 8.77
N ASN A 154 20.77 -6.74 9.48
CA ASN A 154 21.61 -6.25 10.57
C ASN A 154 21.85 -7.32 11.63
N LEU A 155 23.11 -7.46 12.02
CA LEU A 155 23.64 -8.31 13.07
C LEU A 155 24.50 -7.45 14.01
N GLU A 156 24.90 -8.00 15.16
CA GLU A 156 25.77 -7.29 16.10
C GLU A 156 27.10 -6.84 15.48
N THR A 157 27.64 -7.63 14.53
CA THR A 157 28.95 -7.40 13.91
C THR A 157 28.90 -6.88 12.49
N ARG A 158 27.72 -6.81 11.84
CA ARG A 158 27.56 -6.35 10.45
C ARG A 158 26.26 -5.56 10.35
N THR A 159 26.34 -4.39 9.75
CA THR A 159 25.19 -3.52 9.59
C THR A 159 25.04 -3.03 8.17
N LEU A 160 23.79 -2.83 7.77
CA LEU A 160 23.43 -2.18 6.52
C LEU A 160 23.52 -0.66 6.73
N LYS A 161 24.23 0.02 5.83
CA LYS A 161 24.38 1.47 5.83
C LYS A 161 24.08 2.01 4.45
N MET A 162 23.56 3.21 4.39
CA MET A 162 23.36 3.96 3.15
C MET A 162 24.03 5.32 3.26
N TYR A 163 24.72 5.70 2.21
CA TYR A 163 25.33 7.02 2.06
C TYR A 163 24.85 7.65 0.77
N VAL A 164 24.65 8.95 0.81
CA VAL A 164 24.28 9.75 -0.36
C VAL A 164 25.25 10.91 -0.49
N LYS A 165 25.59 11.22 -1.73
CA LYS A 165 26.31 12.43 -2.09
C LYS A 165 25.52 13.14 -3.18
N HIS A 166 24.99 14.31 -2.86
CA HIS A 166 24.34 15.19 -3.83
C HIS A 166 25.36 15.81 -4.80
N ALA A 167 24.89 16.31 -5.94
CA ALA A 167 25.72 16.82 -7.04
C ALA A 167 26.87 17.74 -6.60
N ASN A 168 26.67 18.60 -5.61
CA ASN A 168 27.64 19.58 -5.12
C ASN A 168 27.94 19.41 -3.62
N GLY A 169 27.62 18.27 -3.03
CA GLY A 169 27.82 17.99 -1.61
C GLY A 169 28.94 17.01 -1.31
N ASP A 170 29.10 16.73 -0.04
CA ASP A 170 29.93 15.67 0.49
C ASP A 170 29.13 14.39 0.72
N TRP A 171 29.79 13.28 1.04
CA TRP A 171 29.13 12.05 1.44
C TRP A 171 28.50 12.19 2.82
N GLU A 172 27.21 11.90 2.91
CA GLU A 172 26.45 11.88 4.17
C GLU A 172 25.81 10.52 4.38
N GLN A 173 25.87 10.01 5.62
CA GLN A 173 25.06 8.84 5.97
C GLN A 173 23.61 9.22 5.94
N ASN A 174 22.79 8.41 5.27
CA ASN A 174 21.37 8.68 5.08
C ASN A 174 20.52 7.58 5.72
N ASP A 175 19.68 7.95 6.67
CA ASP A 175 18.84 7.01 7.44
C ASP A 175 17.42 6.83 6.86
N GLN A 176 17.15 7.40 5.68
CA GLN A 176 15.84 7.25 5.01
C GLN A 176 15.69 5.90 4.32
N PHE A 177 16.77 5.25 3.91
CA PHE A 177 16.81 3.94 3.27
C PHE A 177 15.78 3.81 2.13
N GLU A 178 14.79 2.90 2.26
CA GLU A 178 13.73 2.65 1.29
C GLU A 178 12.87 3.89 0.97
N LYS A 179 12.84 4.85 1.89
CA LYS A 179 12.04 6.09 1.76
C LYS A 179 12.78 7.23 1.08
N TYR A 180 14.08 7.05 0.82
CA TYR A 180 14.89 8.06 0.16
C TYR A 180 14.35 8.37 -1.23
N VAL A 181 14.06 9.64 -1.50
CA VAL A 181 13.60 10.14 -2.81
C VAL A 181 14.78 10.70 -3.58
N PHE A 182 15.00 10.18 -4.80
CA PHE A 182 16.12 10.55 -5.67
C PHE A 182 16.14 12.04 -6.01
N GLN A 183 17.36 12.58 -6.09
CA GLN A 183 17.65 13.90 -6.66
C GLN A 183 18.59 13.73 -7.86
N GLU A 184 18.60 14.75 -8.74
CA GLU A 184 19.45 14.74 -9.94
C GLU A 184 20.92 14.66 -9.57
N LEU A 185 21.65 13.74 -10.23
CA LEU A 185 23.09 13.47 -10.06
C LEU A 185 23.50 13.00 -8.66
N ASP A 186 22.55 12.40 -7.92
CA ASP A 186 22.89 11.73 -6.68
C ASP A 186 23.85 10.57 -6.93
N LYS A 187 24.79 10.40 -5.99
CA LYS A 187 25.55 9.17 -5.83
C LYS A 187 25.05 8.43 -4.59
N ILE A 188 24.66 7.19 -4.75
CA ILE A 188 24.12 6.36 -3.68
C ILE A 188 25.04 5.17 -3.47
N LEU A 189 25.53 5.02 -2.25
CA LEU A 189 26.27 3.85 -1.79
C LEU A 189 25.45 3.11 -0.74
N ILE A 190 25.19 1.84 -1.01
CA ILE A 190 24.59 0.91 -0.03
C ILE A 190 25.65 -0.13 0.31
N THR A 191 25.96 -0.30 1.59
CA THR A 191 26.94 -1.29 2.01
C THR A 191 26.44 -2.08 3.22
N TYR A 192 26.71 -3.39 3.22
CA TYR A 192 26.45 -4.28 4.34
C TYR A 192 27.76 -4.92 4.78
N GLY A 193 28.21 -4.59 5.97
CA GLY A 193 29.46 -5.11 6.49
C GLY A 193 29.86 -4.51 7.82
N ASN A 194 31.14 -4.73 8.17
CA ASN A 194 31.86 -4.06 9.25
C ASN A 194 33.09 -3.36 8.64
N ASP A 195 32.80 -2.46 7.67
CA ASP A 195 33.84 -1.80 6.89
C ASP A 195 34.63 -0.82 7.75
N SER A 196 35.94 -0.83 7.60
CA SER A 196 36.82 0.20 8.19
C SER A 196 36.62 1.56 7.50
N PRO A 197 37.03 2.68 8.11
CA PRO A 197 36.96 3.99 7.46
C PRO A 197 37.66 4.04 6.10
N GLU A 198 38.77 3.32 5.92
CA GLU A 198 39.51 3.22 4.67
C GLU A 198 38.72 2.46 3.60
N GLN A 199 38.11 1.32 3.97
CA GLN A 199 37.23 0.55 3.07
C GLN A 199 36.02 1.37 2.66
N MET A 200 35.39 2.06 3.61
CA MET A 200 34.27 2.95 3.32
C MET A 200 34.67 4.06 2.34
N SER A 201 35.82 4.71 2.54
CA SER A 201 36.31 5.72 1.61
C SER A 201 36.58 5.14 0.22
N GLN A 202 37.10 3.93 0.11
CA GLN A 202 37.29 3.24 -1.16
C GLN A 202 35.94 2.97 -1.86
N GLN A 203 34.95 2.45 -1.16
CA GLN A 203 33.62 2.23 -1.71
C GLN A 203 32.95 3.54 -2.15
N GLN A 204 33.04 4.61 -1.37
CA GLN A 204 32.55 5.94 -1.75
C GLN A 204 33.21 6.47 -3.02
N ASN A 205 34.51 6.28 -3.15
CA ASN A 205 35.29 6.74 -4.32
C ASN A 205 35.06 5.86 -5.57
N SER A 206 34.56 4.64 -5.42
CA SER A 206 34.24 3.75 -6.54
C SER A 206 32.87 4.03 -7.16
N VAL A 207 31.98 4.76 -6.47
CA VAL A 207 30.67 5.14 -7.05
C VAL A 207 30.91 6.02 -8.29
N THR A 208 30.35 5.57 -9.39
CA THR A 208 30.60 6.16 -10.73
C THR A 208 30.07 7.61 -10.86
N ASP A 209 30.38 8.24 -11.98
CA ASP A 209 29.88 9.55 -12.41
C ASP A 209 29.08 9.43 -13.73
N PHE A 210 28.61 8.23 -14.08
CA PHE A 210 27.94 7.98 -15.36
C PHE A 210 26.59 8.70 -15.49
N SER A 211 25.95 9.04 -14.38
CA SER A 211 24.73 9.85 -14.40
C SER A 211 24.93 11.20 -15.10
N LYS A 212 26.12 11.79 -15.04
CA LYS A 212 26.46 13.06 -15.72
C LYS A 212 26.46 12.93 -17.23
N ASP A 213 26.80 11.76 -17.77
CA ASP A 213 26.88 11.51 -19.21
C ASP A 213 25.48 11.26 -19.81
N ASN A 214 24.48 10.99 -18.97
CA ASN A 214 23.08 10.75 -19.34
C ASN A 214 22.18 11.98 -19.10
N SER A 215 22.68 13.01 -18.41
CA SER A 215 21.95 14.27 -18.20
C SER A 215 22.13 15.17 -19.43
N GLY A 216 21.21 15.04 -20.41
CA GLY A 216 21.16 15.83 -21.65
C GLY A 216 19.82 16.52 -21.83
#